data_f53a837e04942408acbf79e1dc87cdf8
#
_entry.id   f53a837e04942408acbf79e1dc87cdf8
#
_cell.length_a   1.000
_cell.length_b   1.000
_cell.length_c   1.000
_cell.angle_alpha   90.00
_cell.angle_beta   90.00
_cell.angle_gamma   90.00
#
_symmetry.space_group_name_H-M   'P 1'
#
loop_
_entity.id
_entity.type
_entity.pdbx_description
1 polymer ?
#
loop_
_entity_poly.entity_id
_entity_poly.type
_entity_poly.pdbx_seq_one_letter_code
_entity_poly.pdbx_strand_id
1 'polypeptide(L)'
;LVGQMYDDPKYSNLRDAGFQIFYMFINIGAVFAPFIAIGVRNWWLKVNNFDYDATLPELCHQYLEKGKDMAPQAMENLTTLANSVVLDKTHVTDMGVFVNNYLDVFNRGFQYAFMAAIGAMIISLIIYMANKKRFPDPATKAKTDKGATTVNKEEIRMSATEIRQR
;
A
#
# COMPACT_ATOMS: atom_id res chain seq x y z
N LEU A 1 -16.63 7.90 7.04
CA LEU A 1 -15.92 9.11 7.45
C LEU A 1 -16.05 10.23 6.41
N VAL A 2 -15.69 9.97 5.10
CA VAL A 2 -15.77 10.99 4.03
C VAL A 2 -17.21 11.51 3.89
N GLY A 3 -18.22 10.62 3.83
CA GLY A 3 -19.62 11.03 3.74
C GLY A 3 -20.09 11.89 4.91
N GLN A 4 -19.61 11.60 6.13
CA GLN A 4 -20.00 12.32 7.35
C GLN A 4 -19.43 13.74 7.41
N MET A 5 -18.33 14.03 6.70
CA MET A 5 -17.79 15.38 6.59
C MET A 5 -18.71 16.34 5.79
N TYR A 6 -19.57 15.79 4.95
CA TYR A 6 -20.49 16.53 4.08
C TYR A 6 -21.97 16.44 4.52
N ASP A 7 -22.24 15.95 5.75
CA ASP A 7 -23.60 15.86 6.30
C ASP A 7 -24.16 17.22 6.75
N ASP A 8 -23.31 18.26 6.83
CA ASP A 8 -23.76 19.63 7.10
C ASP A 8 -24.53 20.16 5.87
N PRO A 9 -25.74 20.74 6.03
CA PRO A 9 -26.53 21.29 4.94
C PRO A 9 -25.78 22.26 4.04
N LYS A 10 -24.78 22.97 4.58
CA LYS A 10 -23.92 23.91 3.86
C LYS A 10 -23.02 23.22 2.84
N TYR A 11 -22.63 21.97 3.07
CA TYR A 11 -21.67 21.23 2.25
C TYR A 11 -22.29 20.02 1.54
N SER A 12 -23.57 19.75 1.73
CA SER A 12 -24.27 18.59 1.14
C SER A 12 -24.16 18.54 -0.39
N ASN A 13 -24.21 19.70 -1.07
CA ASN A 13 -24.05 19.78 -2.53
C ASN A 13 -22.64 19.42 -3.03
N LEU A 14 -21.65 19.45 -2.15
CA LEU A 14 -20.24 19.10 -2.49
C LEU A 14 -19.91 17.64 -2.17
N ARG A 15 -20.87 16.88 -1.64
CA ARG A 15 -20.66 15.49 -1.22
C ARG A 15 -20.19 14.61 -2.38
N ASP A 16 -20.84 14.69 -3.52
CA ASP A 16 -20.52 13.88 -4.70
C ASP A 16 -19.14 14.25 -5.27
N ALA A 17 -18.82 15.54 -5.31
CA ALA A 17 -17.49 16.02 -5.71
C ALA A 17 -16.41 15.53 -4.73
N GLY A 18 -16.69 15.53 -3.43
CA GLY A 18 -15.80 15.00 -2.40
C GLY A 18 -15.48 13.52 -2.58
N PHE A 19 -16.50 12.70 -2.90
CA PHE A 19 -16.29 11.29 -3.22
C PHE A 19 -15.49 11.08 -4.51
N GLN A 20 -15.77 11.86 -5.56
CA GLN A 20 -15.01 11.77 -6.81
C GLN A 20 -13.53 12.08 -6.61
N ILE A 21 -13.21 13.14 -5.86
CA ILE A 21 -11.83 13.51 -5.52
C ILE A 21 -11.17 12.39 -4.71
N PHE A 22 -11.85 11.81 -3.74
CA PHE A 22 -11.34 10.71 -2.93
C PHE A 22 -11.00 9.48 -3.79
N TYR A 23 -11.90 9.07 -4.69
CA TYR A 23 -11.63 7.97 -5.63
C TYR A 23 -10.50 8.28 -6.60
N MET A 24 -10.40 9.54 -7.06
CA MET A 24 -9.29 9.96 -7.91
C MET A 24 -7.94 9.78 -7.19
N PHE A 25 -7.82 10.19 -5.93
CA PHE A 25 -6.59 10.01 -5.15
C PHE A 25 -6.26 8.54 -4.89
N ILE A 26 -7.26 7.68 -4.67
CA ILE A 26 -7.04 6.22 -4.54
C ILE A 26 -6.45 5.68 -5.84
N ASN A 27 -7.02 6.02 -6.99
CA ASN A 27 -6.53 5.56 -8.30
C ASN A 27 -5.13 6.07 -8.61
N ILE A 28 -4.83 7.33 -8.32
CA ILE A 28 -3.49 7.90 -8.43
C ILE A 28 -2.51 7.11 -7.56
N GLY A 29 -2.86 6.85 -6.29
CA GLY A 29 -2.04 6.06 -5.38
C GLY A 29 -1.78 4.64 -5.91
N ALA A 30 -2.80 3.98 -6.45
CA ALA A 30 -2.68 2.64 -7.02
C ALA A 30 -1.72 2.58 -8.22
N VAL A 31 -1.67 3.64 -9.03
CA VAL A 31 -0.73 3.74 -10.15
C VAL A 31 0.70 4.00 -9.64
N PHE A 32 0.89 4.94 -8.70
CA PHE A 32 2.23 5.33 -8.26
C PHE A 32 2.90 4.30 -7.33
N ALA A 33 2.14 3.53 -6.55
CA ALA A 33 2.70 2.56 -5.60
C ALA A 33 3.63 1.51 -6.24
N PRO A 34 3.28 0.86 -7.36
CA PRO A 34 4.18 -0.08 -8.04
C PRO A 34 5.48 0.58 -8.54
N PHE A 35 5.40 1.81 -9.07
CA PHE A 35 6.59 2.52 -9.55
C PHE A 35 7.56 2.84 -8.41
N ILE A 36 7.05 3.24 -7.25
CA ILE A 36 7.87 3.49 -6.06
C ILE A 36 8.53 2.18 -5.59
N ALA A 37 7.77 1.09 -5.52
CA ALA A 37 8.28 -0.20 -5.08
C ALA A 37 9.40 -0.72 -6.01
N ILE A 38 9.20 -0.64 -7.33
CA ILE A 38 10.20 -1.02 -8.34
C ILE A 38 11.41 -0.08 -8.26
N GLY A 39 11.18 1.22 -8.09
CA GLY A 39 12.25 2.21 -7.97
C GLY A 39 13.15 1.97 -6.76
N VAL A 40 12.58 1.70 -5.60
CA VAL A 40 13.32 1.37 -4.36
C VAL A 40 14.13 0.10 -4.52
N ARG A 41 13.52 -0.97 -5.08
CA ARG A 41 14.21 -2.24 -5.33
C ARG A 41 15.38 -2.05 -6.30
N ASN A 42 15.17 -1.38 -7.42
CA ASN A 42 16.20 -1.18 -8.42
C ASN A 42 17.33 -0.25 -7.91
N TRP A 43 16.97 0.76 -7.14
CA TRP A 43 17.96 1.59 -6.46
C TRP A 43 18.85 0.76 -5.54
N TRP A 44 18.25 -0.14 -4.73
CA TRP A 44 19.01 -1.00 -3.82
C TRP A 44 19.93 -1.98 -4.57
N LEU A 45 19.47 -2.56 -5.67
CA LEU A 45 20.32 -3.40 -6.53
C LEU A 45 21.53 -2.63 -7.04
N LYS A 46 21.33 -1.41 -7.55
CA LYS A 46 22.41 -0.56 -8.06
C LYS A 46 23.42 -0.15 -6.98
N VAL A 47 22.97 0.13 -5.78
CA VAL A 47 23.86 0.39 -4.63
C VAL A 47 24.77 -0.80 -4.33
N ASN A 48 24.32 -2.03 -4.62
CA ASN A 48 25.07 -3.26 -4.45
C ASN A 48 25.74 -3.75 -5.75
N ASN A 49 25.94 -2.87 -6.72
CA ASN A 49 26.59 -3.15 -8.01
C ASN A 49 25.86 -4.17 -8.90
N PHE A 50 24.55 -4.31 -8.74
CA PHE A 50 23.73 -5.15 -9.59
C PHE A 50 22.70 -4.32 -10.38
N ASP A 51 22.45 -4.74 -11.62
CA ASP A 51 21.27 -4.29 -12.36
C ASP A 51 20.16 -5.33 -12.26
N TYR A 52 18.94 -4.93 -12.62
CA TYR A 52 17.77 -5.79 -12.56
C TYR A 52 17.55 -6.51 -13.89
N ASP A 53 17.44 -7.83 -13.84
CA ASP A 53 16.89 -8.65 -14.91
C ASP A 53 15.72 -9.50 -14.40
N ALA A 54 14.65 -9.62 -15.20
CA ALA A 54 13.42 -10.29 -14.79
C ALA A 54 13.55 -11.81 -14.70
N THR A 55 14.43 -12.40 -15.51
CA THR A 55 14.61 -13.86 -15.62
C THR A 55 15.70 -14.39 -14.69
N LEU A 56 16.62 -13.53 -14.28
CA LEU A 56 17.77 -13.92 -13.48
C LEU A 56 17.39 -14.53 -12.11
N PRO A 57 16.43 -14.01 -11.33
CA PRO A 57 16.06 -14.63 -10.06
C PRO A 57 15.55 -16.07 -10.23
N GLU A 58 14.78 -16.34 -11.28
CA GLU A 58 14.30 -17.69 -11.55
C GLU A 58 15.45 -18.65 -11.89
N LEU A 59 16.36 -18.22 -12.74
CA LEU A 59 17.57 -19.02 -13.09
C LEU A 59 18.46 -19.26 -11.88
N CYS A 60 18.58 -18.26 -10.98
CA CYS A 60 19.29 -18.41 -9.73
C CYS A 60 18.65 -19.48 -8.82
N HIS A 61 17.34 -19.49 -8.70
CA HIS A 61 16.62 -20.51 -7.94
C HIS A 61 16.78 -21.89 -8.55
N GLN A 62 16.68 -22.02 -9.87
CA GLN A 62 16.92 -23.28 -10.58
C GLN A 62 18.35 -23.79 -10.35
N TYR A 63 19.34 -22.90 -10.29
CA TYR A 63 20.71 -23.26 -9.98
C TYR A 63 20.86 -23.77 -8.54
N LEU A 64 20.19 -23.16 -7.56
CA LEU A 64 20.23 -23.63 -6.16
C LEU A 64 19.55 -25.00 -5.99
N GLU A 65 18.52 -25.29 -6.77
CA GLU A 65 17.78 -26.56 -6.70
C GLU A 65 18.55 -27.70 -7.42
N LYS A 66 19.07 -27.46 -8.61
CA LYS A 66 19.64 -28.47 -9.50
C LYS A 66 21.16 -28.47 -9.54
N GLY A 67 21.81 -27.41 -9.13
CA GLY A 67 23.25 -27.27 -9.16
C GLY A 67 23.81 -27.48 -10.57
N LYS A 68 24.75 -28.41 -10.67
CA LYS A 68 25.41 -28.78 -11.94
C LYS A 68 24.52 -29.60 -12.90
N ASP A 69 23.38 -30.12 -12.40
CA ASP A 69 22.42 -30.89 -13.19
C ASP A 69 21.40 -29.98 -13.93
N MET A 70 21.61 -28.67 -13.88
CA MET A 70 20.85 -27.69 -14.63
C MET A 70 21.04 -27.90 -16.13
N ALA A 71 19.98 -27.68 -16.93
CA ALA A 71 20.05 -27.79 -18.39
C ALA A 71 21.16 -26.89 -18.95
N PRO A 72 21.98 -27.38 -19.92
CA PRO A 72 23.13 -26.62 -20.45
C PRO A 72 22.78 -25.22 -20.94
N GLN A 73 21.65 -25.07 -21.63
CA GLN A 73 21.16 -23.77 -22.10
C GLN A 73 20.80 -22.81 -20.97
N ALA A 74 20.19 -23.33 -19.90
CA ALA A 74 19.84 -22.52 -18.74
C ALA A 74 21.10 -22.07 -17.96
N MET A 75 22.11 -22.90 -17.89
CA MET A 75 23.42 -22.54 -17.30
C MET A 75 24.14 -21.48 -18.12
N GLU A 76 24.12 -21.59 -19.46
CA GLU A 76 24.69 -20.59 -20.37
C GLU A 76 23.98 -19.23 -20.22
N ASN A 77 22.65 -19.25 -20.20
CA ASN A 77 21.84 -18.05 -19.97
C ASN A 77 22.15 -17.43 -18.61
N LEU A 78 22.20 -18.23 -17.55
CA LEU A 78 22.57 -17.76 -16.21
C LEU A 78 23.94 -17.08 -16.22
N THR A 79 24.95 -17.70 -16.84
CA THR A 79 26.30 -17.15 -16.90
C THR A 79 26.36 -15.84 -17.69
N THR A 80 25.65 -15.76 -18.79
CA THR A 80 25.58 -14.56 -19.63
C THR A 80 24.89 -13.41 -18.89
N LEU A 81 23.73 -13.68 -18.26
CA LEU A 81 23.00 -12.70 -17.49
C LEU A 81 23.79 -12.28 -16.24
N ALA A 82 24.41 -13.21 -15.51
CA ALA A 82 25.23 -12.89 -14.36
C ALA A 82 26.34 -11.88 -14.68
N ASN A 83 27.04 -12.07 -15.79
CA ASN A 83 28.06 -11.13 -16.24
C ASN A 83 27.50 -9.80 -16.76
N SER A 84 26.26 -9.78 -17.24
CA SER A 84 25.63 -8.56 -17.75
C SER A 84 25.05 -7.65 -16.65
N VAL A 85 24.59 -8.22 -15.55
CA VAL A 85 23.96 -7.47 -14.45
C VAL A 85 24.96 -6.89 -13.45
N VAL A 86 26.23 -7.35 -13.47
CA VAL A 86 27.28 -6.79 -12.61
C VAL A 86 27.79 -5.48 -13.19
N LEU A 87 27.56 -4.38 -12.48
CA LEU A 87 27.83 -3.02 -12.98
C LEU A 87 29.32 -2.68 -13.11
N ASP A 88 30.17 -3.26 -12.28
CA ASP A 88 31.63 -3.04 -12.31
C ASP A 88 32.33 -3.89 -13.37
N LYS A 89 31.59 -4.65 -14.19
CA LYS A 89 32.09 -5.50 -15.27
C LYS A 89 33.12 -6.54 -14.83
N THR A 90 33.14 -6.91 -13.57
CA THR A 90 33.96 -8.03 -13.11
C THR A 90 33.32 -9.35 -13.56
N HIS A 91 34.15 -10.26 -14.13
CA HIS A 91 33.64 -11.56 -14.53
C HIS A 91 33.30 -12.39 -13.28
N VAL A 92 32.13 -13.01 -13.31
CA VAL A 92 31.68 -13.92 -12.25
C VAL A 92 32.54 -15.19 -12.30
N THR A 93 33.39 -15.37 -11.29
CA THR A 93 34.30 -16.52 -11.20
C THR A 93 33.64 -17.71 -10.50
N ASP A 94 32.81 -17.44 -9.49
CA ASP A 94 32.08 -18.45 -8.72
C ASP A 94 30.59 -18.18 -8.83
N MET A 95 29.89 -19.05 -9.59
CA MET A 95 28.45 -18.93 -9.82
C MET A 95 27.65 -19.14 -8.54
N GLY A 96 28.12 -20.03 -7.63
CA GLY A 96 27.42 -20.28 -6.37
C GLY A 96 27.45 -19.07 -5.44
N VAL A 97 28.58 -18.40 -5.35
CA VAL A 97 28.73 -17.16 -4.56
C VAL A 97 27.88 -16.04 -5.17
N PHE A 98 27.93 -15.89 -6.49
CA PHE A 98 27.13 -14.90 -7.22
C PHE A 98 25.63 -15.09 -6.97
N VAL A 99 25.10 -16.30 -7.18
CA VAL A 99 23.69 -16.61 -7.05
C VAL A 99 23.17 -16.30 -5.64
N ASN A 100 23.90 -16.72 -4.62
CA ASN A 100 23.52 -16.44 -3.22
C ASN A 100 23.54 -14.94 -2.92
N ASN A 101 24.58 -14.22 -3.36
CA ASN A 101 24.69 -12.78 -3.14
C ASN A 101 23.61 -12.01 -3.89
N TYR A 102 23.37 -12.32 -5.16
CA TYR A 102 22.35 -11.67 -5.95
C TYR A 102 20.96 -11.86 -5.37
N LEU A 103 20.59 -13.08 -4.97
CA LEU A 103 19.29 -13.36 -4.35
C LEU A 103 19.14 -12.70 -2.99
N ASP A 104 20.18 -12.63 -2.16
CA ASP A 104 20.14 -11.92 -0.89
C ASP A 104 19.89 -10.42 -1.11
N VAL A 105 20.63 -9.80 -2.02
CA VAL A 105 20.46 -8.38 -2.37
C VAL A 105 19.08 -8.13 -2.98
N PHE A 106 18.62 -9.02 -3.86
CA PHE A 106 17.28 -8.94 -4.48
C PHE A 106 16.15 -9.01 -3.45
N ASN A 107 16.21 -9.98 -2.52
CA ASN A 107 15.24 -10.14 -1.45
C ASN A 107 15.23 -8.93 -0.49
N ARG A 108 16.41 -8.42 -0.14
CA ARG A 108 16.52 -7.19 0.66
C ARG A 108 15.92 -5.98 -0.06
N GLY A 109 16.04 -5.91 -1.37
CA GLY A 109 15.41 -4.86 -2.18
C GLY A 109 13.88 -4.82 -2.01
N PHE A 110 13.23 -5.99 -1.97
CA PHE A 110 11.80 -6.07 -1.65
C PHE A 110 11.50 -5.66 -0.21
N GLN A 111 12.33 -6.07 0.76
CA GLN A 111 12.14 -5.66 2.16
C GLN A 111 12.19 -4.13 2.30
N TYR A 112 13.12 -3.45 1.62
CA TYR A 112 13.17 -1.99 1.62
C TYR A 112 11.96 -1.36 0.94
N ALA A 113 11.43 -1.96 -0.12
CA ALA A 113 10.19 -1.50 -0.73
C ALA A 113 8.99 -1.60 0.24
N PHE A 114 8.88 -2.70 0.99
CA PHE A 114 7.87 -2.83 2.06
C PHE A 114 8.09 -1.84 3.20
N MET A 115 9.33 -1.60 3.62
CA MET A 115 9.63 -0.59 4.64
C MET A 115 9.23 0.82 4.18
N ALA A 116 9.39 1.16 2.91
CA ALA A 116 8.91 2.42 2.35
C ALA A 116 7.39 2.54 2.44
N ALA A 117 6.66 1.45 2.14
CA ALA A 117 5.19 1.42 2.29
C ALA A 117 4.76 1.59 3.76
N ILE A 118 5.44 0.91 4.70
CA ILE A 118 5.19 1.07 6.14
C ILE A 118 5.44 2.51 6.57
N GLY A 119 6.53 3.13 6.10
CA GLY A 119 6.83 4.54 6.35
C GLY A 119 5.71 5.48 5.90
N ALA A 120 5.19 5.26 4.69
CA ALA A 120 4.05 6.03 4.17
C ALA A 120 2.79 5.85 5.04
N MET A 121 2.51 4.63 5.52
CA MET A 121 1.39 4.37 6.44
C MET A 121 1.56 5.08 7.78
N ILE A 122 2.77 5.10 8.35
CA ILE A 122 3.06 5.81 9.60
C ILE A 122 2.85 7.31 9.42
N ILE A 123 3.33 7.90 8.31
CA ILE A 123 3.12 9.32 7.99
C ILE A 123 1.61 9.62 7.89
N SER A 124 0.86 8.77 7.20
CA SER A 124 -0.60 8.90 7.08
C SER A 124 -1.29 8.86 8.45
N LEU A 125 -0.85 7.95 9.33
CA LEU A 125 -1.38 7.83 10.69
C LEU A 125 -1.08 9.07 11.53
N ILE A 126 0.13 9.62 11.44
CA ILE A 126 0.53 10.86 12.14
C ILE A 126 -0.35 12.03 11.67
N ILE A 127 -0.54 12.19 10.36
CA ILE A 127 -1.40 13.23 9.79
C ILE A 127 -2.84 13.06 10.28
N TYR A 128 -3.34 11.83 10.31
CA TYR A 128 -4.68 11.54 10.84
C TYR A 128 -4.80 11.91 12.32
N MET A 129 -3.84 11.50 13.15
CA MET A 129 -3.85 11.81 14.59
C MET A 129 -3.76 13.32 14.85
N ALA A 130 -2.94 14.05 14.13
CA ALA A 130 -2.81 15.49 14.23
C ALA A 130 -4.13 16.22 13.87
N ASN A 131 -4.87 15.69 12.90
CA ASN A 131 -6.12 16.28 12.44
C ASN A 131 -7.38 15.61 13.02
N LYS A 132 -7.25 14.63 13.93
CA LYS A 132 -8.37 13.88 14.51
C LYS A 132 -9.47 14.78 15.08
N LYS A 133 -9.11 15.89 15.69
CA LYS A 133 -10.07 16.86 16.25
C LYS A 133 -10.93 17.59 15.21
N ARG A 134 -10.50 17.58 13.93
CA ARG A 134 -11.23 18.21 12.82
C ARG A 134 -12.20 17.25 12.14
N PHE A 135 -12.08 15.94 12.41
CA PHE A 135 -12.98 14.94 11.83
C PHE A 135 -14.22 14.78 12.70
N PRO A 136 -15.43 14.70 12.10
CA PRO A 136 -16.66 14.45 12.85
C PRO A 136 -16.58 13.06 13.51
N ASP A 137 -16.86 13.03 14.82
CA ASP A 137 -16.87 11.79 15.59
C ASP A 137 -18.21 11.06 15.35
N PRO A 138 -18.21 9.86 14.74
CA PRO A 138 -19.44 9.10 14.49
C PRO A 138 -20.17 8.70 15.78
N ALA A 139 -19.43 8.56 16.90
CA ALA A 139 -20.02 8.22 18.20
C ALA A 139 -20.86 9.37 18.79
N THR A 140 -20.51 10.61 18.51
CA THR A 140 -21.23 11.78 18.99
C THR A 140 -22.57 11.94 18.23
N LYS A 141 -22.57 11.70 16.90
CA LYS A 141 -23.81 11.73 16.09
C LYS A 141 -24.77 10.60 16.47
N ALA A 142 -24.28 9.39 16.71
CA ALA A 142 -25.12 8.27 17.14
C ALA A 142 -25.81 8.51 18.50
N LYS A 143 -25.22 9.32 19.37
CA LYS A 143 -25.85 9.74 20.64
C LYS A 143 -26.88 10.81 20.41
N THR A 144 -26.64 11.76 19.52
CA THR A 144 -27.58 12.83 19.17
C THR A 144 -28.82 12.29 18.44
N ASP A 145 -28.65 11.36 17.50
CA ASP A 145 -29.77 10.70 16.81
C ASP A 145 -30.64 9.86 17.77
N LYS A 146 -30.01 9.14 18.72
CA LYS A 146 -30.76 8.40 19.74
C LYS A 146 -31.50 9.35 20.69
N GLY A 147 -30.93 10.50 21.03
CA GLY A 147 -31.57 11.55 21.82
C GLY A 147 -32.77 12.17 21.08
N ALA A 148 -32.61 12.49 19.80
CA ALA A 148 -33.69 13.04 18.98
C ALA A 148 -34.84 12.05 18.76
N THR A 149 -34.54 10.76 18.59
CA THR A 149 -35.55 9.70 18.43
C THR A 149 -36.32 9.44 19.72
N THR A 150 -35.71 9.59 20.90
CA THR A 150 -36.39 9.46 22.19
C THR A 150 -37.29 10.64 22.47
N VAL A 151 -36.86 11.87 22.21
CA VAL A 151 -37.67 13.09 22.37
C VAL A 151 -38.90 13.04 21.45
N ASN A 152 -38.72 12.64 20.19
CA ASN A 152 -39.84 12.54 19.23
C ASN A 152 -40.84 11.44 19.63
N LYS A 153 -40.40 10.35 20.24
CA LYS A 153 -41.28 9.30 20.78
C LYS A 153 -42.06 9.75 22.04
N GLU A 154 -41.46 10.59 22.87
CA GLU A 154 -42.14 11.15 24.05
C GLU A 154 -43.19 12.20 23.64
N GLU A 155 -42.89 13.08 22.67
CA GLU A 155 -43.86 14.05 22.14
C GLU A 155 -45.08 13.33 21.49
N ILE A 156 -44.85 12.28 20.70
CA ILE A 156 -45.91 11.49 20.12
C ILE A 156 -46.75 10.77 21.20
N ARG A 157 -46.13 10.29 22.28
CA ARG A 157 -46.88 9.67 23.39
C ARG A 157 -47.68 10.67 24.18
N MET A 158 -47.17 11.87 24.45
CA MET A 158 -47.92 12.94 25.12
C MET A 158 -49.12 13.40 24.29
N SER A 159 -48.93 13.63 23.00
CA SER A 159 -50.01 13.98 22.06
C SER A 159 -51.10 12.88 21.98
N ALA A 160 -50.73 11.61 21.97
CA ALA A 160 -51.67 10.50 21.96
C ALA A 160 -52.48 10.38 23.28
N THR A 161 -51.87 10.78 24.40
CA THR A 161 -52.54 10.77 25.72
C THR A 161 -53.53 11.91 25.86
N GLU A 162 -53.23 13.08 25.32
CA GLU A 162 -54.14 14.24 25.27
C GLU A 162 -55.37 13.99 24.39
N ILE A 163 -55.20 13.30 23.27
CA ILE A 163 -56.32 12.93 22.38
C ILE A 163 -57.28 11.92 23.05
N ARG A 164 -56.76 11.10 23.98
CA ARG A 164 -57.60 10.08 24.66
C ARG A 164 -58.38 10.65 25.86
N GLN A 165 -58.08 11.85 26.29
CA GLN A 165 -58.78 12.54 27.40
C GLN A 165 -59.86 13.54 26.92
N ARG A 166 -60.04 13.70 25.64
CA ARG A 166 -61.13 14.47 25.03
C ARG A 166 -62.17 13.52 24.41
#